data_e9f8e9466c3ed7c6c63a76754642f8ac
#
_entry.id   e9f8e9466c3ed7c6c63a76754642f8ac
#
_cell.length_a   1.000
_cell.length_b   1.000
_cell.length_c   1.000
_cell.angle_alpha   90.00
_cell.angle_beta   90.00
_cell.angle_gamma   90.00
#
_symmetry.space_group_name_H-M   'P 1'
#
loop_
_entity.id
_entity.type
_entity.pdbx_description
1 polymer ?
#
loop_
_entity_poly.entity_id
_entity_poly.type
_entity_poly.pdbx_seq_one_letter_code
_entity_poly.pdbx_strand_id
1 'polypeptide(L)'
;MKKILSTLALVALLLGFNACQSDCPENEPTPTPTPTPTPTPTPTPTPTPTPGEDSTYILPFLRWWDGSDGIKAFESARGSKQESYDPSFDLYVYSTGNKLQPKISYIVGMYAQMEMATEVLTSPSFYAFMKENGFEPTGKPQNSMQYFTSKKYKQLTVYSVVAPIDLGEGNVMPTALVFAMKAPELSSVPYPLLNWQASLDDVKAFETQAGFTGPKESTVKNGEIKRYQFSKKTEKDEFTELFIRLYDFQGDKLIKATSIVIPNDYVYQLSGDAINPYQYFINMIKKDGYVSRKGANNRQVYDNKDKASKFTFETWSKVKVNNFTMKGAGMAFVPLDGPDEIDY
;
A
#
# COMPACT_ATOMS: atom_id res chain seq x y z
N MET A 1 -12.88 -9.67 18.30
CA MET A 1 -13.34 -8.93 17.12
C MET A 1 -13.24 -7.42 17.29
N LYS A 2 -13.85 -6.77 18.32
CA LYS A 2 -13.73 -5.30 18.51
C LYS A 2 -12.29 -4.75 18.58
N LYS A 3 -11.34 -5.46 19.23
CA LYS A 3 -9.93 -5.02 19.33
C LYS A 3 -9.16 -5.03 18.00
N ILE A 4 -9.52 -5.93 17.08
CA ILE A 4 -8.87 -6.04 15.76
C ILE A 4 -9.32 -4.91 14.84
N LEU A 5 -10.62 -4.53 14.90
CA LEU A 5 -11.15 -3.43 14.11
C LEU A 5 -10.48 -2.09 14.41
N SER A 6 -10.13 -1.85 15.70
CA SER A 6 -9.50 -0.58 16.09
C SER A 6 -8.07 -0.45 15.61
N THR A 7 -7.32 -1.56 15.55
CA THR A 7 -5.97 -1.57 15.00
C THR A 7 -5.97 -1.25 13.49
N LEU A 8 -6.98 -1.74 12.77
CA LEU A 8 -7.18 -1.46 11.35
C LEU A 8 -7.48 0.01 11.05
N ALA A 9 -8.37 0.62 11.84
CA ALA A 9 -8.74 2.03 11.65
C ALA A 9 -7.55 2.97 11.83
N LEU A 10 -6.61 2.61 12.70
CA LEU A 10 -5.45 3.44 12.98
C LEU A 10 -4.36 3.35 11.90
N VAL A 11 -4.10 2.16 11.34
CA VAL A 11 -3.14 2.03 10.24
C VAL A 11 -3.59 2.89 9.05
N ALA A 12 -4.88 2.93 8.77
CA ALA A 12 -5.45 3.82 7.76
C ALA A 12 -5.29 5.31 8.10
N LEU A 13 -5.42 5.69 9.38
CA LEU A 13 -5.26 7.08 9.82
C LEU A 13 -3.79 7.55 9.77
N LEU A 14 -2.85 6.69 10.14
CA LEU A 14 -1.42 7.05 10.19
C LEU A 14 -0.79 7.19 8.80
N LEU A 15 -1.29 6.47 7.80
CA LEU A 15 -0.83 6.60 6.42
C LEU A 15 -1.30 7.93 5.77
N GLY A 16 -2.35 8.57 6.31
CA GLY A 16 -2.87 9.86 5.83
C GLY A 16 -2.14 11.11 6.33
N PHE A 17 -1.35 11.02 7.40
CA PHE A 17 -0.73 12.20 8.03
C PHE A 17 0.67 12.58 7.52
N ASN A 18 1.29 11.79 6.65
CA ASN A 18 2.63 12.11 6.13
C ASN A 18 2.66 13.11 4.94
N ALA A 19 1.55 13.78 4.64
CA ALA A 19 1.43 14.65 3.47
C ALA A 19 1.62 16.16 3.76
N CYS A 20 2.08 16.59 4.95
CA CYS A 20 2.31 18.00 5.24
C CYS A 20 3.61 18.21 6.03
N GLN A 21 4.71 18.29 5.32
CA GLN A 21 5.89 19.04 5.77
C GLN A 21 6.40 19.86 4.59
N SER A 22 5.82 21.05 4.43
CA SER A 22 6.38 22.10 3.57
C SER A 22 7.20 23.07 4.42
N ASP A 23 8.39 23.32 3.93
CA ASP A 23 9.42 24.18 4.49
C ASP A 23 8.93 25.58 4.85
N CYS A 24 9.23 26.01 6.08
CA CYS A 24 9.31 27.43 6.47
C CYS A 24 10.78 27.83 6.55
N PRO A 25 11.19 28.94 5.98
CA PRO A 25 12.58 29.40 6.10
C PRO A 25 12.83 30.03 7.47
N GLU A 26 13.77 29.50 8.21
CA GLU A 26 14.25 30.06 9.47
C GLU A 26 15.32 31.12 9.23
N ASN A 27 15.13 32.30 9.86
CA ASN A 27 16.16 33.31 10.03
C ASN A 27 17.12 32.88 11.14
N GLU A 28 18.38 32.69 10.82
CA GLU A 28 19.43 32.39 11.79
C GLU A 28 19.82 33.62 12.63
N PRO A 29 19.91 33.52 13.95
CA PRO A 29 20.66 34.47 14.78
C PRO A 29 22.11 34.02 14.95
N THR A 30 23.04 34.98 14.84
CA THR A 30 24.50 34.88 14.98
C THR A 30 24.93 34.26 16.31
N PRO A 31 25.83 33.26 16.36
CA PRO A 31 26.22 32.60 17.60
C PRO A 31 27.23 33.41 18.43
N THR A 32 26.93 33.51 19.72
CA THR A 32 27.86 34.00 20.77
C THR A 32 28.80 32.85 21.18
N PRO A 33 30.09 33.07 21.40
CA PRO A 33 31.03 32.00 21.73
C PRO A 33 30.80 31.44 23.14
N THR A 34 30.62 30.13 23.19
CA THR A 34 30.43 29.35 24.43
C THR A 34 31.77 28.89 25.02
N PRO A 35 31.97 28.92 26.35
CA PRO A 35 33.21 28.45 26.96
C PRO A 35 33.37 26.92 26.83
N THR A 36 34.63 26.51 26.63
CA THR A 36 35.07 25.12 26.46
C THR A 36 34.70 24.25 27.68
N PRO A 37 33.94 23.14 27.54
CA PRO A 37 33.64 22.27 28.64
C PRO A 37 34.83 21.42 29.06
N THR A 38 35.00 21.25 30.36
CA THR A 38 35.95 20.32 30.99
C THR A 38 35.58 18.88 30.64
N PRO A 39 36.55 17.99 30.29
CA PRO A 39 36.24 16.62 29.91
C PRO A 39 35.60 15.84 31.05
N THR A 40 34.38 15.35 30.82
CA THR A 40 33.65 14.42 31.70
C THR A 40 34.30 13.03 31.57
N PRO A 41 34.48 12.29 32.70
CA PRO A 41 35.03 10.95 32.64
C PRO A 41 34.18 10.03 31.77
N THR A 42 34.81 9.29 30.88
CA THR A 42 34.18 8.32 30.01
C THR A 42 33.50 7.23 30.85
N PRO A 43 32.19 6.98 30.68
CA PRO A 43 31.57 5.89 31.43
C PRO A 43 32.14 4.55 30.94
N THR A 44 32.47 3.70 31.92
CA THR A 44 32.89 2.32 31.71
C THR A 44 31.81 1.58 30.92
N PRO A 45 32.15 0.88 29.86
CA PRO A 45 31.14 0.16 29.05
C PRO A 45 30.45 -0.89 29.92
N THR A 46 29.13 -0.80 30.03
CA THR A 46 28.30 -1.82 30.65
C THR A 46 28.45 -3.09 29.80
N PRO A 47 28.69 -4.28 30.41
CA PRO A 47 28.83 -5.50 29.65
C PRO A 47 27.57 -5.76 28.84
N THR A 48 27.75 -5.93 27.53
CA THR A 48 26.69 -6.34 26.61
C THR A 48 26.16 -7.70 27.06
N PRO A 49 24.87 -7.89 27.34
CA PRO A 49 24.34 -9.20 27.64
C PRO A 49 24.58 -10.14 26.47
N THR A 50 25.22 -11.28 26.73
CA THR A 50 25.39 -12.35 25.75
C THR A 50 23.98 -12.89 25.41
N PRO A 51 23.56 -12.89 24.14
CA PRO A 51 22.27 -13.44 23.78
C PRO A 51 22.22 -14.93 24.11
N GLY A 52 21.25 -15.36 24.92
CA GLY A 52 20.91 -16.77 25.07
C GLY A 52 20.27 -17.29 23.77
N GLU A 53 20.35 -18.58 23.53
CA GLU A 53 19.92 -19.26 22.27
C GLU A 53 18.44 -19.04 21.87
N ASP A 54 17.59 -18.44 22.75
CA ASP A 54 16.18 -18.16 22.54
C ASP A 54 15.87 -16.70 22.10
N SER A 55 16.87 -15.89 21.72
CA SER A 55 16.76 -14.44 21.55
C SER A 55 17.06 -13.93 20.13
N THR A 56 16.88 -14.76 19.11
CA THR A 56 17.06 -14.34 17.72
C THR A 56 15.81 -13.61 17.23
N TYR A 57 15.96 -12.35 16.83
CA TYR A 57 14.87 -11.62 16.18
C TYR A 57 14.55 -12.21 14.80
N ILE A 58 13.30 -12.10 14.40
CA ILE A 58 12.83 -12.56 13.08
C ILE A 58 12.18 -11.41 12.33
N LEU A 59 12.23 -11.43 11.00
CA LEU A 59 11.44 -10.56 10.15
C LEU A 59 10.15 -11.26 9.71
N PRO A 60 9.08 -10.50 9.42
CA PRO A 60 7.90 -11.06 8.79
C PRO A 60 8.21 -11.45 7.33
N PHE A 61 7.28 -12.13 6.68
CA PHE A 61 7.32 -12.26 5.23
C PHE A 61 7.16 -10.87 4.60
N LEU A 62 8.21 -10.35 3.98
CA LEU A 62 8.23 -8.97 3.46
C LEU A 62 7.62 -8.83 2.06
N ARG A 63 6.95 -9.88 1.55
CA ARG A 63 6.24 -9.89 0.27
C ARG A 63 4.76 -10.29 0.43
N TRP A 64 4.13 -9.88 1.52
CA TRP A 64 2.73 -10.23 1.82
C TRP A 64 1.73 -9.72 0.76
N TRP A 65 2.13 -8.83 -0.12
CA TRP A 65 1.35 -8.43 -1.30
C TRP A 65 1.29 -9.50 -2.40
N ASP A 66 2.17 -10.50 -2.38
CA ASP A 66 2.14 -11.63 -3.33
C ASP A 66 0.97 -12.59 -3.05
N GLY A 67 0.22 -12.33 -1.97
CA GLY A 67 -0.95 -13.08 -1.58
C GLY A 67 -0.74 -14.02 -0.38
N SER A 68 -1.84 -14.62 0.05
CA SER A 68 -1.88 -15.45 1.25
C SER A 68 -1.04 -16.73 1.16
N ASP A 69 -0.85 -17.28 -0.04
CA ASP A 69 -0.09 -18.53 -0.21
C ASP A 69 1.40 -18.34 0.08
N GLY A 70 1.96 -17.19 -0.30
CA GLY A 70 3.33 -16.82 0.04
C GLY A 70 3.52 -16.68 1.55
N ILE A 71 2.57 -16.03 2.24
CA ILE A 71 2.55 -15.89 3.70
C ILE A 71 2.50 -17.28 4.37
N LYS A 72 1.55 -18.11 3.96
CA LYS A 72 1.38 -19.47 4.52
C LYS A 72 2.61 -20.32 4.35
N ALA A 73 3.20 -20.33 3.15
CA ALA A 73 4.40 -21.09 2.86
C ALA A 73 5.59 -20.64 3.73
N PHE A 74 5.79 -19.31 3.84
CA PHE A 74 6.87 -18.74 4.63
C PHE A 74 6.70 -19.03 6.14
N GLU A 75 5.51 -18.79 6.69
CA GLU A 75 5.22 -19.01 8.10
C GLU A 75 5.31 -20.49 8.48
N SER A 76 4.82 -21.39 7.61
CA SER A 76 4.93 -22.83 7.78
C SER A 76 6.40 -23.29 7.76
N ALA A 77 7.20 -22.78 6.82
CA ALA A 77 8.62 -23.15 6.70
C ALA A 77 9.44 -22.80 7.95
N ARG A 78 9.09 -21.74 8.67
CA ARG A 78 9.76 -21.37 9.92
C ARG A 78 9.10 -21.92 11.18
N GLY A 79 8.06 -22.77 11.05
CA GLY A 79 7.41 -23.44 12.16
C GLY A 79 6.35 -22.61 12.89
N SER A 80 5.92 -21.47 12.35
CA SER A 80 4.80 -20.69 12.89
C SER A 80 3.48 -21.44 12.74
N LYS A 81 2.56 -21.22 13.68
CA LYS A 81 1.23 -21.85 13.66
C LYS A 81 0.17 -20.77 13.42
N GLN A 82 -0.68 -20.97 12.44
CA GLN A 82 -1.82 -20.08 12.22
C GLN A 82 -2.81 -20.20 13.38
N GLU A 83 -3.08 -19.08 14.09
CA GLU A 83 -4.03 -19.00 15.20
C GLU A 83 -5.44 -18.65 14.70
N SER A 84 -5.53 -17.71 13.75
CA SER A 84 -6.82 -17.27 13.22
C SER A 84 -6.72 -16.74 11.79
N TYR A 85 -7.87 -16.67 11.14
CA TYR A 85 -8.08 -16.02 9.86
C TYR A 85 -9.42 -15.28 9.88
N ASP A 86 -9.40 -13.99 9.51
CA ASP A 86 -10.60 -13.19 9.32
C ASP A 86 -10.76 -12.88 7.83
N PRO A 87 -11.78 -13.50 7.16
CA PRO A 87 -11.97 -13.29 5.73
C PRO A 87 -12.48 -11.90 5.36
N SER A 88 -13.02 -11.13 6.33
CA SER A 88 -13.52 -9.77 6.07
C SER A 88 -12.39 -8.81 5.76
N PHE A 89 -11.19 -9.09 6.29
CA PHE A 89 -10.01 -8.23 6.14
C PHE A 89 -8.84 -8.95 5.49
N ASP A 90 -9.00 -10.22 5.10
CA ASP A 90 -7.90 -11.10 4.67
C ASP A 90 -6.75 -11.09 5.69
N LEU A 91 -7.11 -11.12 6.99
CA LEU A 91 -6.21 -11.03 8.12
C LEU A 91 -5.81 -12.41 8.60
N TYR A 92 -4.52 -12.70 8.58
CA TYR A 92 -3.90 -13.92 9.11
C TYR A 92 -3.13 -13.59 10.39
N VAL A 93 -3.33 -14.39 11.43
CA VAL A 93 -2.57 -14.29 12.70
C VAL A 93 -1.82 -15.59 12.94
N TYR A 94 -0.53 -15.47 13.22
CA TYR A 94 0.36 -16.59 13.50
C TYR A 94 1.02 -16.44 14.87
N SER A 95 1.13 -17.56 15.58
CA SER A 95 2.05 -17.72 16.72
C SER A 95 3.40 -18.16 16.16
N THR A 96 4.46 -17.46 16.53
CA THR A 96 5.81 -17.72 15.99
C THR A 96 6.62 -18.72 16.83
N GLY A 97 6.21 -18.94 18.08
CA GLY A 97 7.02 -19.65 19.08
C GLY A 97 8.20 -18.81 19.62
N ASN A 98 8.47 -17.64 19.08
CA ASN A 98 9.53 -16.73 19.52
C ASN A 98 9.05 -15.88 20.71
N LYS A 99 9.80 -15.89 21.81
CA LYS A 99 9.43 -15.15 23.03
C LYS A 99 9.49 -13.63 22.86
N LEU A 100 10.41 -13.12 22.01
CA LEU A 100 10.57 -11.70 21.74
C LEU A 100 9.49 -11.16 20.78
N GLN A 101 8.96 -12.02 19.94
CA GLN A 101 8.05 -11.73 18.84
C GLN A 101 6.97 -12.81 18.76
N PRO A 102 6.12 -12.94 19.79
CA PRO A 102 5.24 -14.10 19.95
C PRO A 102 4.18 -14.24 18.85
N LYS A 103 3.76 -13.11 18.26
CA LYS A 103 2.70 -13.08 17.25
C LYS A 103 3.06 -12.21 16.06
N ILE A 104 2.62 -12.66 14.90
CA ILE A 104 2.64 -11.90 13.65
C ILE A 104 1.24 -11.90 13.06
N SER A 105 0.82 -10.73 12.62
CA SER A 105 -0.43 -10.52 11.89
C SER A 105 -0.13 -9.96 10.51
N TYR A 106 -0.80 -10.48 9.48
CA TYR A 106 -0.74 -10.01 8.10
C TYR A 106 -2.12 -9.61 7.64
N ILE A 107 -2.24 -8.43 7.03
CA ILE A 107 -3.33 -8.13 6.12
C ILE A 107 -2.75 -8.12 4.72
N VAL A 108 -3.23 -9.02 3.87
CA VAL A 108 -2.72 -9.17 2.50
C VAL A 108 -2.83 -7.84 1.76
N GLY A 109 -1.73 -7.39 1.15
CA GLY A 109 -1.66 -6.13 0.43
C GLY A 109 -1.52 -4.87 1.29
N MET A 110 -1.61 -4.94 2.62
CA MET A 110 -1.59 -3.76 3.49
C MET A 110 -0.41 -3.71 4.45
N TYR A 111 -0.29 -4.66 5.36
CA TYR A 111 0.77 -4.64 6.35
C TYR A 111 1.11 -6.02 6.93
N ALA A 112 2.28 -6.09 7.58
CA ALA A 112 2.65 -7.10 8.54
C ALA A 112 2.96 -6.43 9.88
N GLN A 113 2.45 -6.97 10.99
CA GLN A 113 2.64 -6.45 12.34
C GLN A 113 3.14 -7.55 13.25
N MET A 114 4.17 -7.26 14.02
CA MET A 114 4.75 -8.16 15.01
C MET A 114 4.55 -7.59 16.40
N GLU A 115 3.85 -8.31 17.28
CA GLU A 115 3.71 -7.91 18.69
C GLU A 115 5.07 -8.06 19.38
N MET A 116 5.50 -7.01 20.08
CA MET A 116 6.77 -6.96 20.78
C MET A 116 6.65 -6.08 22.05
N ALA A 117 7.38 -6.43 23.09
CA ALA A 117 7.42 -5.61 24.31
C ALA A 117 8.22 -4.31 24.09
N THR A 118 7.89 -3.26 24.86
CA THR A 118 8.56 -1.95 24.76
C THR A 118 10.07 -2.06 24.97
N GLU A 119 10.49 -2.79 25.99
CA GLU A 119 11.90 -3.00 26.32
C GLU A 119 12.67 -3.71 25.18
N VAL A 120 12.01 -4.57 24.42
CA VAL A 120 12.57 -5.22 23.22
C VAL A 120 12.72 -4.21 22.10
N LEU A 121 11.68 -3.45 21.79
CA LEU A 121 11.64 -2.45 20.72
C LEU A 121 12.61 -1.27 20.92
N THR A 122 13.01 -1.01 22.18
CA THR A 122 13.94 0.07 22.51
C THR A 122 15.35 -0.43 22.79
N SER A 123 15.60 -1.74 22.70
CA SER A 123 16.89 -2.33 23.00
C SER A 123 17.94 -2.07 21.92
N PRO A 124 19.24 -1.90 22.30
CA PRO A 124 20.32 -1.78 21.31
C PRO A 124 20.42 -2.99 20.38
N SER A 125 20.11 -4.20 20.86
CA SER A 125 20.14 -5.43 20.05
C SER A 125 19.06 -5.43 18.97
N PHE A 126 17.86 -4.90 19.28
CA PHE A 126 16.81 -4.72 18.28
C PHE A 126 17.22 -3.72 17.17
N TYR A 127 17.81 -2.59 17.56
CA TYR A 127 18.30 -1.61 16.56
C TYR A 127 19.43 -2.18 15.71
N ALA A 128 20.34 -2.97 16.27
CA ALA A 128 21.38 -3.67 15.54
C ALA A 128 20.78 -4.65 14.51
N PHE A 129 19.82 -5.46 14.95
CA PHE A 129 19.08 -6.38 14.07
C PHE A 129 18.37 -5.67 12.92
N MET A 130 17.67 -4.56 13.19
CA MET A 130 17.01 -3.77 12.16
C MET A 130 18.03 -3.25 11.15
N LYS A 131 19.16 -2.72 11.62
CA LYS A 131 20.22 -2.21 10.77
C LYS A 131 20.87 -3.30 9.90
N GLU A 132 21.17 -4.45 10.46
CA GLU A 132 21.70 -5.62 9.74
C GLU A 132 20.78 -6.08 8.61
N ASN A 133 19.45 -5.91 8.81
CA ASN A 133 18.44 -6.22 7.81
C ASN A 133 18.11 -5.04 6.88
N GLY A 134 18.89 -3.96 6.94
CA GLY A 134 18.81 -2.82 6.03
C GLY A 134 17.74 -1.79 6.40
N PHE A 135 17.34 -1.72 7.66
CA PHE A 135 16.39 -0.73 8.20
C PHE A 135 17.11 0.22 9.17
N GLU A 136 17.33 1.45 8.76
CA GLU A 136 17.99 2.49 9.57
C GLU A 136 16.95 3.36 10.30
N PRO A 137 17.11 3.59 11.62
CA PRO A 137 16.19 4.45 12.36
C PRO A 137 16.28 5.90 11.89
N THR A 138 15.14 6.57 11.80
CA THR A 138 15.05 8.01 11.44
C THR A 138 14.77 8.86 12.67
N GLY A 139 15.76 9.65 13.08
CA GLY A 139 15.61 10.55 14.22
C GLY A 139 15.35 9.82 15.55
N LYS A 140 14.76 10.55 16.50
CA LYS A 140 14.30 10.00 17.79
C LYS A 140 12.82 9.62 17.71
N PRO A 141 12.33 8.71 18.56
CA PRO A 141 10.91 8.41 18.64
C PRO A 141 10.06 9.66 18.83
N GLN A 142 8.96 9.78 18.08
CA GLN A 142 7.98 10.86 18.20
C GLN A 142 6.59 10.25 18.38
N ASN A 143 5.79 10.79 19.29
CA ASN A 143 4.43 10.30 19.56
C ASN A 143 4.36 8.77 19.77
N SER A 144 5.28 8.22 20.56
CA SER A 144 5.41 6.78 20.78
C SER A 144 5.78 5.93 19.55
N MET A 145 6.24 6.55 18.46
CA MET A 145 6.65 5.85 17.25
C MET A 145 8.11 6.11 16.90
N GLN A 146 8.84 5.05 16.52
CA GLN A 146 10.15 5.12 15.90
C GLN A 146 10.04 4.66 14.45
N TYR A 147 10.37 5.52 13.52
CA TYR A 147 10.38 5.19 12.10
C TYR A 147 11.74 4.66 11.65
N PHE A 148 11.72 3.83 10.61
CA PHE A 148 12.90 3.27 9.96
C PHE A 148 12.82 3.49 8.45
N THR A 149 13.97 3.76 7.84
CA THR A 149 14.09 3.82 6.38
C THR A 149 14.91 2.65 5.87
N SER A 150 14.65 2.25 4.63
CA SER A 150 15.43 1.20 3.97
C SER A 150 15.72 1.60 2.52
N LYS A 151 16.98 1.43 2.11
CA LYS A 151 17.38 1.55 0.71
C LYS A 151 16.95 0.34 -0.11
N LYS A 152 16.88 -0.84 0.54
CA LYS A 152 16.49 -2.10 -0.08
C LYS A 152 14.96 -2.20 -0.24
N TYR A 153 14.20 -1.78 0.78
CA TYR A 153 12.75 -1.89 0.83
C TYR A 153 12.09 -0.50 0.77
N LYS A 154 12.35 0.24 -0.31
CA LYS A 154 11.86 1.63 -0.48
C LYS A 154 10.34 1.74 -0.50
N GLN A 155 9.65 0.65 -0.86
CA GLN A 155 8.21 0.53 -0.91
C GLN A 155 7.56 0.35 0.48
N LEU A 156 8.36 0.19 1.54
CA LEU A 156 7.83 -0.01 2.88
C LEU A 156 7.94 1.26 3.73
N THR A 157 6.87 1.53 4.48
CA THR A 157 6.92 2.35 5.68
C THR A 157 7.09 1.40 6.86
N VAL A 158 8.19 1.54 7.60
CA VAL A 158 8.49 0.68 8.75
C VAL A 158 8.57 1.54 9.99
N TYR A 159 7.84 1.14 11.03
CA TYR A 159 7.88 1.82 12.32
C TYR A 159 7.62 0.85 13.47
N SER A 160 8.16 1.20 14.64
CA SER A 160 7.80 0.55 15.89
C SER A 160 6.93 1.48 16.74
N VAL A 161 5.89 0.90 17.35
CA VAL A 161 5.07 1.53 18.38
C VAL A 161 5.69 1.16 19.71
N VAL A 162 6.47 2.09 20.30
CA VAL A 162 7.29 1.83 21.50
C VAL A 162 6.54 2.01 22.81
N ALA A 163 5.33 2.58 22.78
CA ALA A 163 4.40 2.62 23.90
C ALA A 163 2.98 2.49 23.38
N PRO A 164 2.06 1.85 24.11
CA PRO A 164 0.68 1.73 23.68
C PRO A 164 0.06 3.10 23.39
N ILE A 165 -0.69 3.20 22.29
CA ILE A 165 -1.37 4.43 21.88
C ILE A 165 -2.86 4.25 22.11
N ASP A 166 -3.46 5.11 22.94
CA ASP A 166 -4.90 5.16 23.16
C ASP A 166 -5.59 5.80 21.92
N LEU A 167 -6.49 5.07 21.31
CA LEU A 167 -7.25 5.47 20.12
C LEU A 167 -8.65 5.97 20.45
N GLY A 168 -8.97 6.05 21.75
CA GLY A 168 -10.32 6.35 22.23
C GLY A 168 -11.26 5.13 22.22
N GLU A 169 -12.40 5.28 22.88
CA GLU A 169 -13.44 4.23 23.00
C GLU A 169 -12.93 2.89 23.54
N GLY A 170 -11.84 2.89 24.32
CA GLY A 170 -11.21 1.69 24.88
C GLY A 170 -10.38 0.89 23.88
N ASN A 171 -10.10 1.45 22.73
CA ASN A 171 -9.24 0.85 21.71
C ASN A 171 -7.79 1.30 21.96
N VAL A 172 -6.86 0.34 22.00
CA VAL A 172 -5.44 0.60 22.21
C VAL A 172 -4.63 -0.07 21.12
N MET A 173 -3.76 0.70 20.47
CA MET A 173 -2.73 0.13 19.60
C MET A 173 -1.62 -0.45 20.48
N PRO A 174 -1.36 -1.75 20.43
CA PRO A 174 -0.32 -2.38 21.22
C PRO A 174 1.08 -1.98 20.75
N THR A 175 2.08 -2.23 21.57
CA THR A 175 3.48 -2.14 21.17
C THR A 175 3.79 -3.18 20.10
N ALA A 176 4.37 -2.74 19.01
CA ALA A 176 4.59 -3.59 17.83
C ALA A 176 5.65 -3.02 16.89
N LEU A 177 6.25 -3.90 16.11
CA LEU A 177 6.97 -3.54 14.88
C LEU A 177 6.02 -3.71 13.70
N VAL A 178 5.86 -2.66 12.89
CA VAL A 178 4.92 -2.62 11.76
C VAL A 178 5.67 -2.37 10.46
N PHE A 179 5.37 -3.17 9.46
CA PHE A 179 5.79 -3.01 8.08
C PHE A 179 4.53 -2.76 7.26
N ALA A 180 4.35 -1.56 6.77
CA ALA A 180 3.21 -1.19 5.93
C ALA A 180 3.67 -0.88 4.52
N MET A 181 2.82 -1.11 3.53
CA MET A 181 3.09 -0.64 2.18
C MET A 181 3.16 0.88 2.20
N LYS A 182 4.27 1.40 1.70
CA LYS A 182 4.35 2.81 1.37
C LYS A 182 3.68 2.96 0.01
N ALA A 183 2.64 3.78 -0.07
CA ALA A 183 2.10 4.15 -1.36
C ALA A 183 3.16 4.96 -2.13
N PRO A 184 3.83 4.42 -3.17
CA PRO A 184 4.70 5.24 -3.99
C PRO A 184 3.82 6.17 -4.78
N GLU A 185 4.22 7.44 -4.84
CA GLU A 185 3.56 8.39 -5.71
C GLU A 185 3.84 8.00 -7.16
N LEU A 186 2.79 7.79 -7.93
CA LEU A 186 2.91 7.65 -9.37
C LEU A 186 3.40 8.97 -9.96
N SER A 187 4.28 8.90 -10.95
CA SER A 187 4.74 10.10 -11.67
C SER A 187 3.67 10.67 -12.61
N SER A 188 2.69 9.85 -13.00
CA SER A 188 1.58 10.22 -13.88
C SER A 188 0.37 9.30 -13.64
N VAL A 189 -0.82 9.81 -13.95
CA VAL A 189 -2.03 8.98 -13.96
C VAL A 189 -1.92 7.95 -15.09
N PRO A 190 -2.10 6.66 -14.81
CA PRO A 190 -1.95 5.63 -15.81
C PRO A 190 -3.20 5.51 -16.70
N TYR A 191 -3.41 6.44 -17.60
CA TYR A 191 -4.58 6.44 -18.50
C TYR A 191 -4.54 5.29 -19.53
N PRO A 192 -5.69 4.65 -19.80
CA PRO A 192 -5.87 3.83 -21.01
C PRO A 192 -5.98 4.74 -22.24
N LEU A 193 -6.05 4.14 -23.44
CA LEU A 193 -6.44 4.90 -24.64
C LEU A 193 -7.87 5.43 -24.46
N LEU A 194 -8.05 6.76 -24.55
CA LEU A 194 -9.34 7.44 -24.39
C LEU A 194 -9.90 7.98 -25.71
N ASN A 195 -9.45 7.45 -26.85
CA ASN A 195 -10.05 7.72 -28.14
C ASN A 195 -11.24 6.77 -28.37
N TRP A 196 -12.46 7.27 -28.19
CA TRP A 196 -13.70 6.48 -28.27
C TRP A 196 -14.06 6.05 -29.71
N GLN A 197 -13.35 6.55 -30.72
CA GLN A 197 -13.46 6.11 -32.11
C GLN A 197 -12.37 5.09 -32.49
N ALA A 198 -11.49 4.73 -31.53
CA ALA A 198 -10.42 3.80 -31.79
C ALA A 198 -10.94 2.40 -32.12
N SER A 199 -10.37 1.79 -33.12
CA SER A 199 -10.53 0.38 -33.43
C SER A 199 -9.75 -0.49 -32.43
N LEU A 200 -10.01 -1.79 -32.43
CA LEU A 200 -9.21 -2.72 -31.61
C LEU A 200 -7.72 -2.71 -32.03
N ASP A 201 -7.42 -2.48 -33.29
CA ASP A 201 -6.03 -2.43 -33.75
C ASP A 201 -5.32 -1.15 -33.30
N ASP A 202 -6.02 -0.03 -33.18
CA ASP A 202 -5.49 1.20 -32.57
C ASP A 202 -5.18 0.97 -31.08
N VAL A 203 -6.07 0.28 -30.37
CA VAL A 203 -5.84 -0.09 -28.96
C VAL A 203 -4.63 -1.00 -28.83
N LYS A 204 -4.49 -2.03 -29.67
CA LYS A 204 -3.32 -2.92 -29.68
C LYS A 204 -2.02 -2.16 -29.91
N ALA A 205 -2.01 -1.25 -30.91
CA ALA A 205 -0.85 -0.44 -31.21
C ALA A 205 -0.45 0.45 -30.04
N PHE A 206 -1.41 1.15 -29.42
CA PHE A 206 -1.20 1.99 -28.24
C PHE A 206 -0.63 1.22 -27.05
N GLU A 207 -1.23 0.09 -26.69
CA GLU A 207 -0.81 -0.71 -25.55
C GLU A 207 0.55 -1.38 -25.79
N THR A 208 0.82 -1.83 -27.01
CA THR A 208 2.13 -2.38 -27.39
C THR A 208 3.22 -1.32 -27.25
N GLN A 209 2.97 -0.09 -27.74
CA GLN A 209 3.90 1.03 -27.59
C GLN A 209 4.15 1.38 -26.10
N ALA A 210 3.12 1.27 -25.27
CA ALA A 210 3.22 1.49 -23.81
C ALA A 210 3.88 0.31 -23.06
N GLY A 211 4.24 -0.78 -23.76
CA GLY A 211 4.92 -1.95 -23.20
C GLY A 211 3.98 -2.95 -22.53
N PHE A 212 2.70 -2.92 -22.87
CA PHE A 212 1.74 -3.93 -22.43
C PHE A 212 1.75 -5.14 -23.34
N THR A 213 1.43 -6.29 -22.76
CA THR A 213 1.22 -7.56 -23.47
C THR A 213 -0.28 -7.89 -23.52
N GLY A 214 -0.72 -8.53 -24.59
CA GLY A 214 -2.12 -8.88 -24.84
C GLY A 214 -2.48 -8.70 -26.30
N PRO A 215 -3.80 -8.68 -26.67
CA PRO A 215 -4.92 -8.81 -25.74
C PRO A 215 -5.25 -10.25 -25.38
N LYS A 216 -5.85 -10.43 -24.19
CA LYS A 216 -6.62 -11.63 -23.86
C LYS A 216 -8.09 -11.29 -24.02
N GLU A 217 -8.79 -11.98 -24.93
CA GLU A 217 -10.21 -11.76 -25.18
C GLU A 217 -11.08 -12.52 -24.20
N SER A 218 -12.18 -11.89 -23.79
CA SER A 218 -13.28 -12.48 -23.04
C SER A 218 -14.59 -11.77 -23.41
N THR A 219 -15.72 -12.31 -23.00
CA THR A 219 -17.04 -11.69 -23.20
C THR A 219 -17.69 -11.38 -21.87
N VAL A 220 -18.48 -10.31 -21.83
CA VAL A 220 -19.28 -9.89 -20.69
C VAL A 220 -20.71 -9.62 -21.14
N LYS A 221 -21.64 -9.43 -20.23
CA LYS A 221 -23.06 -9.19 -20.52
C LYS A 221 -23.64 -10.23 -21.49
N ASN A 222 -23.54 -11.51 -21.10
CA ASN A 222 -24.06 -12.63 -21.90
C ASN A 222 -23.55 -12.71 -23.36
N GLY A 223 -22.34 -12.22 -23.61
CA GLY A 223 -21.72 -12.27 -24.92
C GLY A 223 -21.91 -11.02 -25.80
N GLU A 224 -22.71 -10.04 -25.37
CA GLU A 224 -22.96 -8.81 -26.13
C GLU A 224 -21.74 -7.88 -26.22
N ILE A 225 -20.84 -7.96 -25.23
CA ILE A 225 -19.67 -7.10 -25.13
C ILE A 225 -18.42 -7.95 -25.15
N LYS A 226 -17.48 -7.59 -26.04
CA LYS A 226 -16.14 -8.16 -26.07
C LYS A 226 -15.22 -7.33 -25.20
N ARG A 227 -14.51 -7.99 -24.28
CA ARG A 227 -13.51 -7.40 -23.39
C ARG A 227 -12.13 -7.86 -23.80
N TYR A 228 -11.24 -6.91 -23.98
CA TYR A 228 -9.83 -7.14 -24.29
C TYR A 228 -8.95 -6.67 -23.13
N GLN A 229 -8.21 -7.61 -22.58
CA GLN A 229 -7.32 -7.35 -21.43
C GLN A 229 -5.87 -7.29 -21.90
N PHE A 230 -5.20 -6.21 -21.53
CA PHE A 230 -3.75 -6.03 -21.64
C PHE A 230 -3.14 -5.96 -20.26
N SER A 231 -1.90 -6.38 -20.12
CA SER A 231 -1.19 -6.32 -18.84
C SER A 231 0.27 -5.94 -19.02
N LYS A 232 0.79 -5.18 -18.08
CA LYS A 232 2.21 -4.83 -17.99
C LYS A 232 2.69 -5.16 -16.60
N LYS A 233 3.67 -6.04 -16.50
CA LYS A 233 4.34 -6.42 -15.27
C LYS A 233 5.70 -5.73 -15.23
N THR A 234 5.96 -5.00 -14.16
CA THR A 234 7.27 -4.38 -13.91
C THR A 234 7.83 -4.97 -12.63
N GLU A 235 8.96 -5.63 -12.72
CA GLU A 235 9.71 -6.07 -11.54
C GLU A 235 10.74 -5.00 -11.21
N LYS A 236 10.64 -4.45 -10.02
CA LYS A 236 11.53 -3.40 -9.54
C LYS A 236 11.88 -3.66 -8.09
N ASP A 237 13.15 -3.93 -7.82
CA ASP A 237 13.67 -4.10 -6.46
C ASP A 237 12.88 -5.12 -5.60
N GLU A 238 12.63 -6.32 -6.11
CA GLU A 238 11.81 -7.39 -5.49
C GLU A 238 10.30 -7.08 -5.43
N PHE A 239 9.88 -5.98 -6.01
CA PHE A 239 8.50 -5.55 -6.03
C PHE A 239 7.90 -5.71 -7.43
N THR A 240 6.73 -6.34 -7.51
CA THR A 240 6.02 -6.52 -8.78
C THR A 240 4.88 -5.51 -8.88
N GLU A 241 5.00 -4.57 -9.80
CA GLU A 241 3.88 -3.72 -10.22
C GLU A 241 3.17 -4.40 -11.37
N LEU A 242 1.86 -4.48 -11.30
CA LEU A 242 1.04 -4.99 -12.38
C LEU A 242 -0.01 -3.93 -12.76
N PHE A 243 0.05 -3.52 -14.01
CA PHE A 243 -0.95 -2.67 -14.62
C PHE A 243 -1.83 -3.52 -15.53
N ILE A 244 -3.14 -3.41 -15.36
CA ILE A 244 -4.13 -4.07 -16.22
C ILE A 244 -4.96 -3.01 -16.91
N ARG A 245 -5.15 -3.18 -18.24
CA ARG A 245 -6.04 -2.40 -19.05
C ARG A 245 -7.14 -3.29 -19.57
N LEU A 246 -8.38 -2.83 -19.45
CA LEU A 246 -9.54 -3.51 -20.03
C LEU A 246 -10.21 -2.56 -21.00
N TYR A 247 -10.53 -3.07 -22.17
CA TYR A 247 -11.25 -2.35 -23.21
C TYR A 247 -12.49 -3.14 -23.60
N ASP A 248 -13.64 -2.53 -23.44
CA ASP A 248 -14.94 -3.15 -23.72
C ASP A 248 -15.52 -2.58 -24.99
N PHE A 249 -15.79 -3.47 -25.95
CA PHE A 249 -16.36 -3.15 -27.25
C PHE A 249 -17.76 -3.73 -27.38
N GLN A 250 -18.69 -2.89 -27.86
CA GLN A 250 -19.99 -3.32 -28.31
C GLN A 250 -20.05 -3.24 -29.85
N GLY A 251 -20.01 -4.40 -30.51
CA GLY A 251 -19.64 -4.44 -31.94
C GLY A 251 -18.22 -3.90 -32.13
N ASP A 252 -18.06 -2.91 -33.00
CA ASP A 252 -16.77 -2.26 -33.26
C ASP A 252 -16.56 -0.97 -32.48
N LYS A 253 -17.52 -0.60 -31.60
CA LYS A 253 -17.48 0.63 -30.82
C LYS A 253 -16.85 0.40 -29.46
N LEU A 254 -15.78 1.14 -29.12
CA LEU A 254 -15.23 1.22 -27.78
C LEU A 254 -16.20 1.97 -26.86
N ILE A 255 -16.66 1.33 -25.80
CA ILE A 255 -17.66 1.89 -24.88
C ILE A 255 -17.12 2.12 -23.47
N LYS A 256 -16.10 1.37 -23.06
CA LYS A 256 -15.50 1.47 -21.72
C LYS A 256 -14.02 1.11 -21.79
N ALA A 257 -13.20 1.84 -21.05
CA ALA A 257 -11.79 1.52 -20.86
C ALA A 257 -11.48 1.59 -19.35
N THR A 258 -10.82 0.56 -18.81
CA THR A 258 -10.53 0.51 -17.37
C THR A 258 -9.02 0.39 -17.16
N SER A 259 -8.52 1.14 -16.18
CA SER A 259 -7.15 1.07 -15.72
C SER A 259 -7.09 0.58 -14.28
N ILE A 260 -6.41 -0.54 -14.06
CA ILE A 260 -6.21 -1.16 -12.75
C ILE A 260 -4.71 -1.14 -12.45
N VAL A 261 -4.35 -0.70 -11.24
CA VAL A 261 -2.97 -0.72 -10.73
C VAL A 261 -2.92 -1.68 -9.55
N ILE A 262 -1.96 -2.56 -9.52
CA ILE A 262 -1.74 -3.51 -8.42
C ILE A 262 -0.29 -3.38 -7.96
N PRO A 263 -0.06 -3.18 -6.65
CA PRO A 263 -1.06 -3.08 -5.58
C PRO A 263 -1.85 -1.77 -5.64
N ASN A 264 -3.10 -1.86 -5.19
CA ASN A 264 -4.02 -0.71 -5.17
C ASN A 264 -3.52 0.45 -4.31
N ASP A 265 -2.73 0.14 -3.28
CA ASP A 265 -2.25 1.08 -2.27
C ASP A 265 -1.37 2.20 -2.84
N TYR A 266 -1.08 2.16 -4.14
CA TYR A 266 -0.44 3.28 -4.84
C TYR A 266 -1.36 4.47 -5.03
N VAL A 267 -2.63 4.24 -5.28
CA VAL A 267 -3.56 5.27 -5.73
C VAL A 267 -4.75 5.47 -4.80
N TYR A 268 -5.14 4.43 -4.05
CA TYR A 268 -6.27 4.47 -3.13
C TYR A 268 -6.23 3.33 -2.11
N GLN A 269 -6.94 3.53 -0.99
CA GLN A 269 -7.24 2.50 0.00
C GLN A 269 -8.64 1.93 -0.22
N LEU A 270 -8.79 0.61 -0.05
CA LEU A 270 -10.08 -0.06 0.02
C LEU A 270 -10.48 -0.21 1.48
N SER A 271 -11.68 0.25 1.83
CA SER A 271 -12.31 0.01 3.13
C SER A 271 -13.67 -0.66 2.89
N GLY A 272 -13.69 -2.00 2.95
CA GLY A 272 -14.83 -2.78 2.47
C GLY A 272 -15.00 -2.59 0.96
N ASP A 273 -16.14 -2.01 0.54
CA ASP A 273 -16.41 -1.65 -0.85
C ASP A 273 -16.15 -0.15 -1.15
N ALA A 274 -15.75 0.62 -0.14
CA ALA A 274 -15.41 2.03 -0.32
C ALA A 274 -13.98 2.20 -0.84
N ILE A 275 -13.83 3.02 -1.88
CA ILE A 275 -12.53 3.41 -2.46
C ILE A 275 -12.21 4.82 -1.98
N ASN A 276 -11.08 4.97 -1.29
CA ASN A 276 -10.59 6.25 -0.77
C ASN A 276 -9.31 6.63 -1.52
N PRO A 277 -9.39 7.43 -2.61
CA PRO A 277 -8.22 7.84 -3.36
C PRO A 277 -7.32 8.75 -2.51
N TYR A 278 -6.00 8.60 -2.63
CA TYR A 278 -5.06 9.49 -1.97
C TYR A 278 -5.12 10.90 -2.53
N GLN A 279 -4.91 11.90 -1.67
CA GLN A 279 -5.00 13.31 -2.07
C GLN A 279 -4.00 13.67 -3.18
N TYR A 280 -2.78 13.11 -3.16
CA TYR A 280 -1.80 13.35 -4.22
C TYR A 280 -2.34 12.88 -5.58
N PHE A 281 -3.00 11.71 -5.62
CA PHE A 281 -3.57 11.16 -6.84
C PHE A 281 -4.76 12.00 -7.35
N ILE A 282 -5.62 12.45 -6.44
CA ILE A 282 -6.69 13.41 -6.76
C ILE A 282 -6.12 14.72 -7.33
N ASN A 283 -5.01 15.22 -6.78
CA ASN A 283 -4.36 16.43 -7.28
C ASN A 283 -3.81 16.23 -8.71
N MET A 284 -3.26 15.06 -9.02
CA MET A 284 -2.82 14.71 -10.38
C MET A 284 -3.99 14.68 -11.36
N ILE A 285 -5.08 14.01 -11.00
CA ILE A 285 -6.31 13.94 -11.80
C ILE A 285 -6.83 15.34 -12.09
N LYS A 286 -6.88 16.22 -11.08
CA LYS A 286 -7.31 17.61 -11.24
C LYS A 286 -6.36 18.42 -12.14
N LYS A 287 -5.05 18.23 -11.99
CA LYS A 287 -4.03 18.87 -12.84
C LYS A 287 -4.20 18.46 -14.30
N ASP A 288 -4.65 17.23 -14.56
CA ASP A 288 -4.92 16.69 -15.89
C ASP A 288 -6.29 17.15 -16.45
N GLY A 289 -6.99 18.06 -15.77
CA GLY A 289 -8.23 18.71 -16.23
C GLY A 289 -9.52 17.99 -15.83
N TYR A 290 -9.45 16.97 -14.96
CA TYR A 290 -10.67 16.32 -14.46
C TYR A 290 -11.32 17.13 -13.33
N VAL A 291 -12.64 17.34 -13.46
CA VAL A 291 -13.47 18.01 -12.47
C VAL A 291 -14.44 17.02 -11.84
N SER A 292 -14.44 16.97 -10.52
CA SER A 292 -15.30 16.03 -9.80
C SER A 292 -16.72 16.57 -9.63
N ARG A 293 -17.71 15.69 -9.76
CA ARG A 293 -19.13 15.94 -9.44
C ARG A 293 -19.77 14.72 -8.80
N LYS A 294 -20.94 14.90 -8.23
CA LYS A 294 -21.80 13.79 -7.84
C LYS A 294 -22.55 13.26 -9.06
N GLY A 295 -22.43 11.96 -9.31
CA GLY A 295 -23.18 11.22 -10.31
C GLY A 295 -24.41 10.51 -9.71
N ALA A 296 -24.97 9.59 -10.47
CA ALA A 296 -26.03 8.71 -9.99
C ALA A 296 -25.57 7.92 -8.74
N ASN A 297 -26.53 7.56 -7.87
CA ASN A 297 -26.26 6.79 -6.63
C ASN A 297 -25.22 7.42 -5.69
N ASN A 298 -25.08 8.77 -5.68
CA ASN A 298 -24.07 9.50 -4.90
C ASN A 298 -22.61 9.13 -5.21
N ARG A 299 -22.32 8.43 -6.28
CA ARG A 299 -20.95 8.13 -6.69
C ARG A 299 -20.21 9.39 -7.13
N GLN A 300 -18.90 9.42 -6.86
CA GLN A 300 -18.03 10.48 -7.34
C GLN A 300 -17.65 10.20 -8.80
N VAL A 301 -18.01 11.12 -9.70
CA VAL A 301 -17.66 11.09 -11.13
C VAL A 301 -16.65 12.21 -11.41
N TYR A 302 -15.70 11.94 -12.26
CA TYR A 302 -14.66 12.87 -12.69
C TYR A 302 -14.79 13.10 -14.20
N ASP A 303 -15.20 14.29 -14.60
CA ASP A 303 -15.42 14.68 -16.00
C ASP A 303 -14.20 15.43 -16.56
N ASN A 304 -13.84 15.14 -17.81
CA ASN A 304 -12.83 15.88 -18.56
C ASN A 304 -13.32 16.15 -20.00
N LYS A 305 -13.55 17.42 -20.30
CA LYS A 305 -14.05 17.84 -21.62
C LYS A 305 -12.99 17.70 -22.72
N ASP A 306 -11.74 18.01 -22.40
CA ASP A 306 -10.63 17.97 -23.36
C ASP A 306 -10.30 16.54 -23.80
N LYS A 307 -10.48 15.58 -22.89
CA LYS A 307 -10.33 14.15 -23.17
C LYS A 307 -11.63 13.47 -23.60
N ALA A 308 -12.73 14.23 -23.75
CA ALA A 308 -14.06 13.74 -24.07
C ALA A 308 -14.44 12.49 -23.23
N SER A 309 -14.03 12.46 -21.97
CA SER A 309 -14.15 11.28 -21.10
C SER A 309 -14.58 11.66 -19.70
N LYS A 310 -15.19 10.72 -19.03
CA LYS A 310 -15.41 10.74 -17.59
C LYS A 310 -15.06 9.41 -17.00
N PHE A 311 -14.78 9.35 -15.70
CA PHE A 311 -14.53 8.08 -15.03
C PHE A 311 -15.12 8.05 -13.62
N THR A 312 -15.31 6.83 -13.13
CA THR A 312 -15.59 6.50 -11.74
C THR A 312 -14.54 5.52 -11.24
N PHE A 313 -14.36 5.46 -9.91
CA PHE A 313 -13.65 4.35 -9.30
C PHE A 313 -14.58 3.15 -9.17
N GLU A 314 -14.11 1.97 -9.58
CA GLU A 314 -14.83 0.70 -9.47
C GLU A 314 -14.02 -0.32 -8.69
N THR A 315 -14.71 -1.11 -7.86
CA THR A 315 -14.14 -2.27 -7.18
C THR A 315 -14.31 -3.53 -8.04
N TRP A 316 -13.28 -4.36 -8.02
CA TRP A 316 -13.27 -5.65 -8.72
C TRP A 316 -13.14 -6.76 -7.69
N SER A 317 -14.16 -7.59 -7.56
CA SER A 317 -14.20 -8.65 -6.54
C SER A 317 -13.15 -9.75 -6.76
N LYS A 318 -12.70 -9.94 -8.00
CA LYS A 318 -11.73 -10.98 -8.37
C LYS A 318 -10.84 -10.50 -9.51
N VAL A 319 -9.63 -10.03 -9.19
CA VAL A 319 -8.57 -9.79 -10.17
C VAL A 319 -7.56 -10.92 -10.06
N LYS A 320 -7.38 -11.69 -11.14
CA LYS A 320 -6.34 -12.73 -11.18
C LYS A 320 -4.99 -12.09 -11.50
N VAL A 321 -4.04 -12.26 -10.57
CA VAL A 321 -2.64 -11.85 -10.73
C VAL A 321 -1.80 -13.10 -10.53
N ASN A 322 -1.24 -13.63 -11.61
CA ASN A 322 -0.57 -14.95 -11.61
C ASN A 322 -1.53 -16.05 -11.10
N ASN A 323 -1.18 -16.71 -9.99
CA ASN A 323 -2.01 -17.73 -9.33
C ASN A 323 -2.92 -17.16 -8.24
N PHE A 324 -2.93 -15.84 -8.02
CA PHE A 324 -3.66 -15.20 -6.94
C PHE A 324 -4.93 -14.53 -7.44
N THR A 325 -5.97 -14.57 -6.60
CA THR A 325 -7.18 -13.78 -6.81
C THR A 325 -7.21 -12.68 -5.76
N MET A 326 -7.18 -11.42 -6.21
CA MET A 326 -7.16 -10.25 -5.34
C MET A 326 -8.44 -9.44 -5.54
N LYS A 327 -8.91 -8.75 -4.48
CA LYS A 327 -9.80 -7.61 -4.68
C LYS A 327 -8.98 -6.51 -5.36
N GLY A 328 -9.48 -6.00 -6.47
CA GLY A 328 -8.88 -4.89 -7.18
C GLY A 328 -9.80 -3.68 -7.15
N ALA A 329 -9.27 -2.53 -7.45
CA ALA A 329 -10.03 -1.35 -7.81
C ALA A 329 -9.37 -0.69 -9.02
N GLY A 330 -10.16 0.04 -9.78
CA GLY A 330 -9.68 0.69 -10.99
C GLY A 330 -10.45 1.95 -11.30
N MET A 331 -9.92 2.70 -12.26
CA MET A 331 -10.60 3.82 -12.88
C MET A 331 -11.30 3.30 -14.15
N ALA A 332 -12.61 3.37 -14.16
CA ALA A 332 -13.44 2.98 -15.29
C ALA A 332 -13.87 4.22 -16.07
N PHE A 333 -13.32 4.37 -17.25
CA PHE A 333 -13.57 5.50 -18.17
C PHE A 333 -14.66 5.15 -19.15
N VAL A 334 -15.52 6.13 -19.43
CA VAL A 334 -16.57 6.10 -20.45
C VAL A 334 -16.58 7.40 -21.24
N PRO A 335 -17.18 7.44 -22.46
CA PRO A 335 -17.39 8.69 -23.18
C PRO A 335 -18.11 9.74 -22.32
N LEU A 336 -17.76 11.02 -22.51
CA LEU A 336 -18.32 12.13 -21.71
C LEU A 336 -19.84 12.25 -21.86
N ASP A 337 -20.36 11.99 -23.07
CA ASP A 337 -21.77 11.99 -23.44
C ASP A 337 -22.51 10.67 -23.13
N GLY A 338 -21.79 9.63 -22.71
CA GLY A 338 -22.34 8.35 -22.31
C GLY A 338 -22.94 8.34 -20.91
N PRO A 339 -23.40 7.19 -20.40
CA PRO A 339 -23.84 7.04 -19.01
C PRO A 339 -22.67 7.25 -18.05
N ASP A 340 -22.96 7.62 -16.79
CA ASP A 340 -21.92 7.78 -15.76
C ASP A 340 -21.27 6.44 -15.40
N GLU A 341 -21.98 5.34 -15.60
CA GLU A 341 -21.58 3.99 -15.27
C GLU A 341 -22.14 3.02 -16.32
N ILE A 342 -21.37 2.02 -16.66
CA ILE A 342 -21.80 0.88 -17.47
C ILE A 342 -21.70 -0.36 -16.58
N ASP A 343 -22.87 -0.84 -16.11
CA ASP A 343 -23.01 -2.05 -15.30
C ASP A 343 -23.28 -3.27 -16.22
N TYR A 344 -22.51 -4.33 -16.04
CA TYR A 344 -22.74 -5.66 -16.62
C TYR A 344 -22.00 -6.78 -15.90
#